data_0d8522ea80166474654075119a08969b
#
_entry.id   0d8522ea80166474654075119a08969b
#
_cell.length_a   1.000
_cell.length_b   1.000
_cell.length_c   1.000
_cell.angle_alpha   90.00
_cell.angle_beta   90.00
_cell.angle_gamma   90.00
#
_symmetry.space_group_name_H-M   'P 1'
#
loop_
_entity.id
_entity.type
_entity.pdbx_description
1 polymer ?
#
loop_
_entity_poly.entity_id
_entity_poly.type
_entity_poly.pdbx_seq_one_letter_code
_entity_poly.pdbx_strand_id
1 'polypeptide(L)'
;LGDSKMRKKLVGMLTTATLLTMALAGNVQAAEIRSVGPDGEAAVDASTIELTDEQIEQVKEGGYTAAICLHYGGNDWSTSQQKGLEDTFKELGIEIVAVTDANFSAETQVSNIETVMAKKPDILVSIPTDATATADAYKQAAAAGIKIIFMDQRANGLEAGKDYVSVVSADNYGNGYASGTVLGDALGGKGKVAMVYYDANFAPTNQRDEGFRDAMKNYPDIEIVTEQGFTDESGCAEQG
;
A
#
# COMPACT_ATOMS: atom_id res chain seq x y z
N LEU A 1 -34.41 56.07 -9.23
CA LEU A 1 -35.12 54.96 -9.94
C LEU A 1 -34.18 54.01 -10.68
N GLY A 2 -32.86 54.15 -10.57
CA GLY A 2 -31.85 53.31 -11.24
C GLY A 2 -31.32 52.14 -10.40
N ASP A 3 -31.45 52.20 -9.09
CA ASP A 3 -30.71 51.29 -8.17
C ASP A 3 -31.42 49.96 -7.90
N SER A 4 -32.72 49.89 -8.06
CA SER A 4 -33.55 48.70 -7.81
C SER A 4 -33.43 47.62 -8.92
N LYS A 5 -33.17 48.03 -10.19
CA LYS A 5 -33.03 47.09 -11.32
C LYS A 5 -31.64 46.44 -11.38
N MET A 6 -30.60 47.11 -10.87
CA MET A 6 -29.24 46.56 -10.86
C MET A 6 -29.08 45.54 -9.74
N ARG A 7 -29.69 45.75 -8.58
CA ARG A 7 -29.68 44.76 -7.47
C ARG A 7 -30.41 43.46 -7.80
N LYS A 8 -31.49 43.52 -8.57
CA LYS A 8 -32.22 42.29 -8.99
C LYS A 8 -31.49 41.48 -10.04
N LYS A 9 -30.64 42.08 -10.88
CA LYS A 9 -29.79 41.36 -11.84
C LYS A 9 -28.56 40.73 -11.15
N LEU A 10 -28.02 41.33 -10.11
CA LEU A 10 -26.90 40.76 -9.35
C LEU A 10 -27.32 39.56 -8.47
N VAL A 11 -28.52 39.61 -7.89
CA VAL A 11 -29.06 38.49 -7.09
C VAL A 11 -29.44 37.32 -7.99
N GLY A 12 -29.94 37.54 -9.22
CA GLY A 12 -30.21 36.48 -10.18
C GLY A 12 -28.96 35.79 -10.75
N MET A 13 -27.83 36.51 -10.83
CA MET A 13 -26.57 35.95 -11.32
C MET A 13 -25.80 35.15 -10.23
N LEU A 14 -25.92 35.52 -8.95
CA LEU A 14 -25.32 34.77 -7.85
C LEU A 14 -26.03 33.42 -7.60
N THR A 15 -27.37 33.36 -7.77
CA THR A 15 -28.14 32.13 -7.56
C THR A 15 -27.93 31.10 -8.67
N THR A 16 -27.61 31.52 -9.89
CA THR A 16 -27.33 30.58 -11.01
C THR A 16 -25.90 30.01 -10.94
N ALA A 17 -24.95 30.79 -10.42
CA ALA A 17 -23.57 30.32 -10.23
C ALA A 17 -23.44 29.27 -9.09
N THR A 18 -24.25 29.43 -8.02
CA THR A 18 -24.22 28.49 -6.88
C THR A 18 -24.91 27.15 -7.21
N LEU A 19 -25.85 27.12 -8.15
CA LEU A 19 -26.51 25.88 -8.61
C LEU A 19 -25.68 25.08 -9.61
N LEU A 20 -24.75 25.73 -10.33
CA LEU A 20 -23.89 25.06 -11.30
C LEU A 20 -22.67 24.38 -10.65
N THR A 21 -22.26 24.84 -9.46
CA THR A 21 -21.16 24.20 -8.69
C THR A 21 -21.61 23.00 -7.86
N MET A 22 -22.90 22.85 -7.57
CA MET A 22 -23.44 21.65 -6.90
C MET A 22 -23.69 20.46 -7.84
N ALA A 23 -23.73 20.67 -9.16
CA ALA A 23 -23.94 19.59 -10.12
C ALA A 23 -22.66 18.88 -10.55
N LEU A 24 -21.47 19.36 -10.08
CA LEU A 24 -20.17 18.73 -10.35
C LEU A 24 -19.56 18.02 -9.12
N ALA A 25 -20.28 17.96 -8.02
CA ALA A 25 -20.03 16.96 -7.01
C ALA A 25 -20.57 15.61 -7.52
N GLY A 26 -19.99 15.11 -8.62
CA GLY A 26 -20.15 13.72 -9.00
C GLY A 26 -19.81 12.88 -7.75
N ASN A 27 -20.68 11.95 -7.41
CA ASN A 27 -20.34 10.91 -6.45
C ASN A 27 -19.01 10.32 -6.91
N VAL A 28 -17.90 10.68 -6.25
CA VAL A 28 -16.66 9.92 -6.31
C VAL A 28 -17.01 8.63 -5.59
N GLN A 29 -17.58 7.70 -6.35
CA GLN A 29 -17.76 6.36 -5.86
C GLN A 29 -16.36 5.84 -5.59
N ALA A 30 -16.09 5.44 -4.35
CA ALA A 30 -14.82 4.82 -4.02
C ALA A 30 -14.55 3.73 -5.05
N ALA A 31 -13.36 3.75 -5.65
CA ALA A 31 -12.99 2.72 -6.61
C ALA A 31 -13.11 1.35 -5.93
N GLU A 32 -13.69 0.38 -6.63
CA GLU A 32 -13.80 -0.98 -6.12
C GLU A 32 -12.39 -1.53 -5.87
N ILE A 33 -12.12 -1.97 -4.64
CA ILE A 33 -10.87 -2.64 -4.29
C ILE A 33 -10.88 -4.02 -4.95
N ARG A 34 -9.87 -4.30 -5.78
CA ARG A 34 -9.77 -5.54 -6.55
C ARG A 34 -8.77 -6.53 -5.99
N SER A 35 -7.81 -6.05 -5.20
CA SER A 35 -6.88 -6.92 -4.48
C SER A 35 -7.62 -7.73 -3.42
N VAL A 36 -7.13 -8.94 -3.20
CA VAL A 36 -7.55 -9.81 -2.10
C VAL A 36 -6.44 -9.94 -1.08
N GLY A 37 -6.79 -10.30 0.14
CA GLY A 37 -5.81 -10.61 1.18
C GLY A 37 -5.04 -11.90 0.92
N PRO A 38 -4.04 -12.22 1.77
CA PRO A 38 -3.11 -13.33 1.53
C PRO A 38 -3.75 -14.72 1.44
N ASP A 39 -4.94 -14.91 1.98
CA ASP A 39 -5.68 -16.18 1.96
C ASP A 39 -6.93 -16.09 1.05
N GLY A 40 -7.00 -15.05 0.19
CA GLY A 40 -8.09 -14.82 -0.76
C GLY A 40 -9.31 -14.10 -0.16
N GLU A 41 -9.20 -13.62 1.07
CA GLU A 41 -10.25 -12.82 1.73
C GLU A 41 -10.39 -11.44 1.08
N ALA A 42 -11.61 -10.91 1.13
CA ALA A 42 -11.88 -9.57 0.62
C ALA A 42 -11.10 -8.51 1.43
N ALA A 43 -10.48 -7.57 0.72
CA ALA A 43 -9.82 -6.44 1.35
C ALA A 43 -10.85 -5.49 1.98
N VAL A 44 -10.46 -4.84 3.07
CA VAL A 44 -11.24 -3.84 3.78
C VAL A 44 -10.60 -2.48 3.54
N ASP A 45 -11.41 -1.48 3.18
CA ASP A 45 -10.93 -0.12 2.99
C ASP A 45 -10.39 0.47 4.29
N ALA A 46 -9.19 1.06 4.23
CA ALA A 46 -8.52 1.62 5.41
C ALA A 46 -9.34 2.74 6.09
N SER A 47 -10.21 3.44 5.35
CA SER A 47 -11.10 4.45 5.92
C SER A 47 -12.13 3.90 6.90
N THR A 48 -12.32 2.58 6.95
CA THR A 48 -13.19 1.92 7.95
C THR A 48 -12.49 1.69 9.29
N ILE A 49 -11.17 1.91 9.36
CA ILE A 49 -10.36 1.74 10.57
C ILE A 49 -10.22 3.11 11.23
N GLU A 50 -11.14 3.40 12.14
CA GLU A 50 -11.11 4.64 12.91
C GLU A 50 -10.97 4.30 14.40
N LEU A 51 -10.06 4.99 15.08
CA LEU A 51 -9.94 4.93 16.53
C LEU A 51 -10.85 5.97 17.15
N THR A 52 -11.58 5.59 18.20
CA THR A 52 -12.31 6.54 19.04
C THR A 52 -11.33 7.32 19.92
N ASP A 53 -11.73 8.50 20.39
CA ASP A 53 -10.91 9.29 21.33
C ASP A 53 -10.53 8.47 22.58
N GLU A 54 -11.46 7.63 23.08
CA GLU A 54 -11.21 6.75 24.23
C GLU A 54 -10.12 5.72 23.91
N GLN A 55 -10.14 5.10 22.71
CA GLN A 55 -9.11 4.16 22.28
C GLN A 55 -7.76 4.83 22.13
N ILE A 56 -7.72 6.06 21.59
CA ILE A 56 -6.49 6.85 21.46
C ILE A 56 -5.88 7.11 22.84
N GLU A 57 -6.68 7.55 23.82
CA GLU A 57 -6.21 7.77 25.19
C GLU A 57 -5.74 6.48 25.86
N GLN A 58 -6.45 5.35 25.68
CA GLN A 58 -6.00 4.04 26.17
C GLN A 58 -4.65 3.62 25.60
N VAL A 59 -4.41 3.88 24.31
CA VAL A 59 -3.10 3.60 23.67
C VAL A 59 -2.01 4.46 24.28
N LYS A 60 -2.26 5.77 24.47
CA LYS A 60 -1.29 6.69 25.07
C LYS A 60 -0.93 6.32 26.50
N GLU A 61 -1.91 5.86 27.28
CA GLU A 61 -1.69 5.42 28.66
C GLU A 61 -0.99 4.06 28.75
N GLY A 62 -1.04 3.26 27.67
CA GLY A 62 -0.49 1.90 27.66
C GLY A 62 1.03 1.80 27.70
N GLY A 63 1.75 2.87 27.34
CA GLY A 63 3.21 2.91 27.32
C GLY A 63 3.82 1.89 26.37
N TYR A 64 3.17 1.65 25.23
CA TYR A 64 3.58 0.67 24.23
C TYR A 64 4.85 1.09 23.49
N THR A 65 5.57 0.07 23.01
CA THR A 65 6.78 0.21 22.22
C THR A 65 6.63 -0.43 20.84
N ALA A 66 7.26 0.15 19.82
CA ALA A 66 7.20 -0.36 18.47
C ALA A 66 8.59 -0.47 17.82
N ALA A 67 8.70 -1.37 16.86
CA ALA A 67 9.83 -1.43 15.93
C ALA A 67 9.33 -1.41 14.48
N ILE A 68 10.13 -0.86 13.58
CA ILE A 68 9.88 -0.79 12.15
C ILE A 68 11.02 -1.54 11.43
N CYS A 69 10.70 -2.61 10.69
CA CYS A 69 11.68 -3.40 9.94
C CYS A 69 11.34 -3.35 8.45
N LEU A 70 12.01 -2.44 7.73
CA LEU A 70 11.81 -2.27 6.29
C LEU A 70 12.62 -3.29 5.49
N HIS A 71 12.08 -3.72 4.37
CA HIS A 71 12.77 -4.54 3.37
C HIS A 71 13.85 -3.72 2.65
N TYR A 72 13.57 -2.42 2.44
CA TYR A 72 14.45 -1.46 1.79
C TYR A 72 14.04 -0.03 2.16
N GLY A 73 15.03 0.81 2.49
CA GLY A 73 14.83 2.20 2.93
C GLY A 73 15.28 3.26 1.91
N GLY A 74 15.80 2.86 0.74
CA GLY A 74 16.58 3.74 -0.15
C GLY A 74 15.80 4.61 -1.14
N ASN A 75 14.45 4.69 -1.07
CA ASN A 75 13.65 5.48 -1.99
C ASN A 75 12.59 6.34 -1.27
N ASP A 76 11.97 7.26 -2.01
CA ASP A 76 10.97 8.20 -1.47
C ASP A 76 9.73 7.50 -0.92
N TRP A 77 9.33 6.36 -1.51
CA TRP A 77 8.20 5.59 -1.03
C TRP A 77 8.46 5.04 0.37
N SER A 78 9.56 4.31 0.58
CA SER A 78 9.90 3.74 1.89
C SER A 78 10.17 4.81 2.93
N THR A 79 10.81 5.92 2.56
CA THR A 79 11.01 7.07 3.45
C THR A 79 9.67 7.67 3.89
N SER A 80 8.70 7.79 2.97
CA SER A 80 7.37 8.30 3.28
C SER A 80 6.59 7.35 4.18
N GLN A 81 6.67 6.02 3.95
CA GLN A 81 6.07 5.02 4.81
C GLN A 81 6.65 5.07 6.23
N GLN A 82 7.97 5.08 6.34
CA GLN A 82 8.65 5.19 7.63
C GLN A 82 8.21 6.44 8.38
N LYS A 83 8.25 7.59 7.70
CA LYS A 83 7.84 8.85 8.32
C LYS A 83 6.38 8.83 8.79
N GLY A 84 5.48 8.29 8.00
CA GLY A 84 4.07 8.14 8.38
C GLY A 84 3.90 7.29 9.65
N LEU A 85 4.62 6.17 9.74
CA LEU A 85 4.64 5.32 10.93
C LEU A 85 5.22 6.07 12.16
N GLU A 86 6.35 6.76 11.98
CA GLU A 86 6.98 7.53 13.05
C GLU A 86 6.08 8.65 13.58
N ASP A 87 5.45 9.41 12.68
CA ASP A 87 4.53 10.49 13.04
C ASP A 87 3.30 9.94 13.80
N THR A 88 2.71 8.84 13.32
CA THR A 88 1.55 8.19 13.95
C THR A 88 1.90 7.60 15.32
N PHE A 89 3.01 6.88 15.44
CA PHE A 89 3.45 6.34 16.73
C PHE A 89 3.73 7.46 17.74
N LYS A 90 4.34 8.55 17.30
CA LYS A 90 4.57 9.72 18.16
C LYS A 90 3.27 10.35 18.63
N GLU A 91 2.27 10.49 17.74
CA GLU A 91 0.95 11.04 18.09
C GLU A 91 0.23 10.15 19.12
N LEU A 92 0.37 8.83 18.98
CA LEU A 92 -0.20 7.83 19.88
C LEU A 92 0.63 7.58 21.15
N GLY A 93 1.75 8.29 21.35
CA GLY A 93 2.61 8.10 22.52
C GLY A 93 3.36 6.76 22.54
N ILE A 94 3.50 6.08 21.39
CA ILE A 94 4.21 4.81 21.26
C ILE A 94 5.69 5.10 20.99
N GLU A 95 6.57 4.54 21.84
CA GLU A 95 8.02 4.68 21.69
C GLU A 95 8.56 3.77 20.58
N ILE A 96 9.33 4.33 19.63
CA ILE A 96 10.01 3.53 18.60
C ILE A 96 11.38 3.11 19.13
N VAL A 97 11.55 1.82 19.41
CA VAL A 97 12.79 1.25 19.96
C VAL A 97 13.80 0.81 18.90
N ALA A 98 13.35 0.64 17.65
CA ALA A 98 14.23 0.32 16.52
C ALA A 98 13.57 0.68 15.18
N VAL A 99 14.41 1.14 14.24
CA VAL A 99 14.10 1.20 12.81
C VAL A 99 15.26 0.50 12.10
N THR A 100 14.97 -0.46 11.24
CA THR A 100 15.97 -1.24 10.52
C THR A 100 15.66 -1.30 9.03
N ASP A 101 16.70 -1.40 8.23
CA ASP A 101 16.67 -1.58 6.78
C ASP A 101 17.39 -2.88 6.42
N ALA A 102 16.75 -3.73 5.66
CA ALA A 102 17.32 -5.00 5.21
C ALA A 102 18.08 -4.87 3.88
N ASN A 103 17.98 -3.74 3.21
CA ASN A 103 18.60 -3.50 1.89
C ASN A 103 18.35 -4.67 0.91
N PHE A 104 17.11 -5.16 0.85
CA PHE A 104 16.66 -6.32 0.08
C PHE A 104 17.31 -7.66 0.43
N SER A 105 18.08 -7.76 1.51
CA SER A 105 18.69 -9.01 1.96
C SER A 105 17.84 -9.72 3.00
N ALA A 106 17.37 -10.92 2.69
CA ALA A 106 16.61 -11.74 3.63
C ALA A 106 17.46 -12.13 4.87
N GLU A 107 18.74 -12.42 4.70
CA GLU A 107 19.67 -12.72 5.79
C GLU A 107 19.81 -11.52 6.73
N THR A 108 19.99 -10.32 6.17
CA THR A 108 20.05 -9.08 6.95
C THR A 108 18.73 -8.86 7.69
N GLN A 109 17.58 -9.11 7.04
CA GLN A 109 16.29 -8.94 7.69
C GLN A 109 16.08 -9.91 8.85
N VAL A 110 16.47 -11.18 8.73
CA VAL A 110 16.43 -12.15 9.82
C VAL A 110 17.24 -11.64 11.01
N SER A 111 18.49 -11.20 10.78
CA SER A 111 19.36 -10.62 11.83
C SER A 111 18.75 -9.36 12.46
N ASN A 112 18.11 -8.50 11.65
CA ASN A 112 17.41 -7.31 12.13
C ASN A 112 16.24 -7.68 13.05
N ILE A 113 15.43 -8.68 12.67
CA ILE A 113 14.30 -9.15 13.49
C ILE A 113 14.80 -9.72 14.83
N GLU A 114 15.87 -10.53 14.83
CA GLU A 114 16.46 -11.05 16.04
C GLU A 114 16.96 -9.93 16.98
N THR A 115 17.60 -8.90 16.41
CA THR A 115 18.04 -7.71 17.14
C THR A 115 16.87 -6.93 17.74
N VAL A 116 15.78 -6.80 16.98
CA VAL A 116 14.55 -6.16 17.43
C VAL A 116 13.87 -6.96 18.54
N MET A 117 13.80 -8.29 18.42
CA MET A 117 13.26 -9.17 19.46
C MET A 117 13.99 -9.02 20.80
N ALA A 118 15.31 -8.81 20.79
CA ALA A 118 16.09 -8.57 22.00
C ALA A 118 15.67 -7.28 22.73
N LYS A 119 15.09 -6.30 22.04
CA LYS A 119 14.53 -5.06 22.61
C LYS A 119 13.09 -5.23 23.14
N LYS A 120 12.44 -6.37 22.84
CA LYS A 120 11.10 -6.74 23.29
C LYS A 120 10.04 -5.67 22.98
N PRO A 121 9.89 -5.21 21.73
CA PRO A 121 8.81 -4.28 21.40
C PRO A 121 7.46 -4.97 21.53
N ASP A 122 6.40 -4.21 21.81
CA ASP A 122 5.03 -4.71 21.78
C ASP A 122 4.54 -4.90 20.35
N ILE A 123 5.00 -4.04 19.43
CA ILE A 123 4.56 -3.97 18.03
C ILE A 123 5.76 -4.07 17.10
N LEU A 124 5.61 -4.87 16.04
CA LEU A 124 6.53 -4.91 14.90
C LEU A 124 5.76 -4.60 13.63
N VAL A 125 6.09 -3.51 12.94
CA VAL A 125 5.62 -3.22 11.59
C VAL A 125 6.72 -3.58 10.60
N SER A 126 6.42 -4.41 9.60
CA SER A 126 7.45 -4.93 8.72
C SER A 126 6.95 -5.30 7.33
N ILE A 127 7.85 -5.26 6.35
CA ILE A 127 7.67 -5.81 5.01
C ILE A 127 8.69 -6.94 4.84
N PRO A 128 8.30 -8.21 4.70
CA PRO A 128 9.24 -9.28 4.38
C PRO A 128 9.96 -9.04 3.05
N THR A 129 11.29 -9.16 3.03
CA THR A 129 12.08 -9.14 1.77
C THR A 129 11.80 -10.37 0.92
N ASP A 130 11.69 -11.51 1.59
CA ASP A 130 11.31 -12.80 1.04
C ASP A 130 10.38 -13.50 2.02
N ALA A 131 9.17 -13.80 1.56
CA ALA A 131 8.12 -14.36 2.41
C ALA A 131 8.45 -15.74 2.98
N THR A 132 9.34 -16.50 2.34
CA THR A 132 9.76 -17.84 2.76
C THR A 132 11.00 -17.78 3.63
N ALA A 133 12.05 -17.09 3.18
CA ALA A 133 13.33 -17.06 3.87
C ALA A 133 13.25 -16.36 5.24
N THR A 134 12.34 -15.41 5.43
CA THR A 134 12.15 -14.67 6.69
C THR A 134 11.10 -15.28 7.62
N ALA A 135 10.37 -16.31 7.16
CA ALA A 135 9.19 -16.84 7.86
C ALA A 135 9.47 -17.28 9.31
N ASP A 136 10.56 -17.97 9.53
CA ASP A 136 10.90 -18.50 10.86
C ASP A 136 11.23 -17.39 11.85
N ALA A 137 11.88 -16.31 11.41
CA ALA A 137 12.15 -15.16 12.27
C ALA A 137 10.85 -14.47 12.72
N TYR A 138 9.89 -14.30 11.83
CA TYR A 138 8.58 -13.74 12.19
C TYR A 138 7.77 -14.68 13.09
N LYS A 139 7.83 -16.00 12.88
CA LYS A 139 7.20 -16.96 13.79
C LYS A 139 7.78 -16.88 15.21
N GLN A 140 9.10 -16.71 15.32
CA GLN A 140 9.74 -16.52 16.61
C GLN A 140 9.31 -15.21 17.28
N ALA A 141 9.22 -14.11 16.51
CA ALA A 141 8.74 -12.83 17.01
C ALA A 141 7.29 -12.93 17.52
N ALA A 142 6.41 -13.59 16.77
CA ALA A 142 5.03 -13.85 17.17
C ALA A 142 4.96 -14.71 18.44
N ALA A 143 5.76 -15.78 18.52
CA ALA A 143 5.84 -16.66 19.69
C ALA A 143 6.39 -15.92 20.95
N ALA A 144 7.20 -14.90 20.77
CA ALA A 144 7.64 -14.00 21.83
C ALA A 144 6.55 -13.00 22.30
N GLY A 145 5.38 -13.00 21.69
CA GLY A 145 4.23 -12.15 22.03
C GLY A 145 4.18 -10.81 21.30
N ILE A 146 5.11 -10.54 20.39
CA ILE A 146 5.16 -9.31 19.61
C ILE A 146 3.97 -9.29 18.62
N LYS A 147 3.23 -8.19 18.58
CA LYS A 147 2.12 -8.00 17.64
C LYS A 147 2.65 -7.55 16.30
N ILE A 148 2.57 -8.41 15.29
CA ILE A 148 3.11 -8.16 13.96
C ILE A 148 2.02 -7.57 13.06
N ILE A 149 2.35 -6.45 12.41
CA ILE A 149 1.57 -5.87 11.31
C ILE A 149 2.47 -5.93 10.08
N PHE A 150 2.03 -6.66 9.08
CA PHE A 150 2.71 -6.68 7.80
C PHE A 150 2.25 -5.54 6.90
N MET A 151 3.18 -4.99 6.15
CA MET A 151 2.90 -4.11 5.03
C MET A 151 3.14 -4.91 3.75
N ASP A 152 2.26 -4.71 2.77
CA ASP A 152 2.30 -5.29 1.43
C ASP A 152 2.19 -6.82 1.36
N GLN A 153 2.99 -7.57 2.08
CA GLN A 153 2.92 -9.04 2.09
C GLN A 153 3.23 -9.61 3.47
N ARG A 154 2.66 -10.76 3.78
CA ARG A 154 3.00 -11.54 4.98
C ARG A 154 4.13 -12.52 4.71
N ALA A 155 4.78 -12.99 5.76
CA ALA A 155 5.65 -14.16 5.68
C ALA A 155 4.83 -15.46 5.57
N ASN A 156 5.37 -16.45 4.86
CA ASN A 156 4.67 -17.70 4.58
C ASN A 156 4.45 -18.56 5.84
N GLY A 157 3.29 -19.21 5.89
CA GLY A 157 2.95 -20.15 6.97
C GLY A 157 2.65 -19.47 8.31
N LEU A 158 2.38 -18.17 8.33
CA LEU A 158 1.82 -17.44 9.46
C LEU A 158 0.30 -17.29 9.30
N GLU A 159 -0.43 -17.35 10.41
CA GLU A 159 -1.89 -17.31 10.48
C GLU A 159 -2.38 -15.97 11.03
N ALA A 160 -3.34 -15.34 10.34
CA ALA A 160 -3.98 -14.10 10.80
C ALA A 160 -4.69 -14.30 12.15
N GLY A 161 -4.58 -13.30 13.03
CA GLY A 161 -5.19 -13.35 14.37
C GLY A 161 -4.44 -14.22 15.39
N LYS A 162 -3.48 -15.01 14.95
CA LYS A 162 -2.62 -15.84 15.80
C LYS A 162 -1.17 -15.33 15.77
N ASP A 163 -0.55 -15.35 14.60
CA ASP A 163 0.86 -15.02 14.41
C ASP A 163 1.05 -13.56 13.98
N TYR A 164 0.05 -12.96 13.34
CA TYR A 164 0.07 -11.55 12.99
C TYR A 164 -1.35 -10.93 13.09
N VAL A 165 -1.41 -9.60 13.16
CA VAL A 165 -2.66 -8.85 13.32
C VAL A 165 -3.34 -8.61 11.97
N SER A 166 -2.58 -8.04 11.02
CA SER A 166 -3.12 -7.65 9.71
C SER A 166 -2.01 -7.51 8.67
N VAL A 167 -2.42 -7.47 7.40
CA VAL A 167 -1.60 -6.99 6.28
C VAL A 167 -2.23 -5.70 5.76
N VAL A 168 -1.44 -4.64 5.66
CA VAL A 168 -1.84 -3.34 5.12
C VAL A 168 -1.13 -3.13 3.80
N SER A 169 -1.88 -2.92 2.72
CA SER A 169 -1.33 -2.78 1.37
C SER A 169 -2.17 -1.82 0.53
N ALA A 170 -1.62 -1.40 -0.61
CA ALA A 170 -2.38 -0.76 -1.65
C ALA A 170 -3.21 -1.79 -2.44
N ASP A 171 -4.20 -1.34 -3.20
CA ASP A 171 -4.87 -2.19 -4.20
C ASP A 171 -3.91 -2.44 -5.39
N ASN A 172 -2.97 -3.36 -5.19
CA ASN A 172 -1.93 -3.62 -6.17
C ASN A 172 -2.47 -4.23 -7.47
N TYR A 173 -3.44 -5.14 -7.38
CA TYR A 173 -4.10 -5.68 -8.57
C TYR A 173 -4.88 -4.57 -9.31
N GLY A 174 -5.66 -3.76 -8.59
CA GLY A 174 -6.39 -2.62 -9.16
C GLY A 174 -5.46 -1.59 -9.82
N ASN A 175 -4.30 -1.32 -9.23
CA ASN A 175 -3.27 -0.44 -9.82
C ASN A 175 -2.74 -1.00 -11.14
N GLY A 176 -2.45 -2.30 -11.20
CA GLY A 176 -2.04 -2.97 -12.43
C GLY A 176 -3.14 -2.93 -13.49
N TYR A 177 -4.36 -3.24 -13.10
CA TYR A 177 -5.52 -3.19 -14.01
C TYR A 177 -5.76 -1.78 -14.57
N ALA A 178 -5.69 -0.77 -13.71
CA ALA A 178 -5.85 0.62 -14.14
C ALA A 178 -4.74 1.05 -15.11
N SER A 179 -3.48 0.68 -14.85
CA SER A 179 -2.37 1.00 -15.74
C SER A 179 -2.52 0.34 -17.12
N GLY A 180 -2.96 -0.91 -17.17
CA GLY A 180 -3.28 -1.60 -18.41
C GLY A 180 -4.42 -0.94 -19.18
N THR A 181 -5.48 -0.53 -18.47
CA THR A 181 -6.62 0.18 -19.07
C THR A 181 -6.17 1.51 -19.68
N VAL A 182 -5.41 2.32 -18.92
CA VAL A 182 -4.89 3.62 -19.39
C VAL A 182 -4.00 3.43 -20.63
N LEU A 183 -3.14 2.42 -20.65
CA LEU A 183 -2.30 2.12 -21.80
C LEU A 183 -3.14 1.68 -23.01
N GLY A 184 -4.10 0.79 -22.81
CA GLY A 184 -4.98 0.30 -23.89
C GLY A 184 -5.79 1.41 -24.52
N ASP A 185 -6.34 2.31 -23.72
CA ASP A 185 -7.08 3.48 -24.19
C ASP A 185 -6.18 4.47 -24.92
N ALA A 186 -4.97 4.74 -24.41
CA ALA A 186 -4.01 5.63 -25.03
C ALA A 186 -3.53 5.14 -26.42
N LEU A 187 -3.48 3.82 -26.61
CA LEU A 187 -3.16 3.19 -27.90
C LEU A 187 -4.37 3.11 -28.84
N GLY A 188 -5.55 3.52 -28.39
CA GLY A 188 -6.79 3.36 -29.16
C GLY A 188 -7.18 1.89 -29.39
N GLY A 189 -6.84 1.03 -28.45
CA GLY A 189 -7.21 -0.38 -28.42
C GLY A 189 -6.40 -1.29 -29.36
N LYS A 190 -5.33 -0.82 -30.01
CA LYS A 190 -4.52 -1.62 -30.93
C LYS A 190 -3.05 -1.21 -30.93
N GLY A 191 -2.16 -2.17 -31.11
CA GLY A 191 -0.72 -1.89 -31.18
C GLY A 191 0.14 -3.00 -30.63
N LYS A 192 1.38 -2.64 -30.29
CA LYS A 192 2.35 -3.56 -29.68
C LYS A 192 2.90 -2.95 -28.40
N VAL A 193 3.02 -3.75 -27.36
CA VAL A 193 3.59 -3.35 -26.08
C VAL A 193 4.68 -4.33 -25.66
N ALA A 194 5.66 -3.85 -24.93
CA ALA A 194 6.61 -4.67 -24.21
C ALA A 194 6.29 -4.57 -22.71
N MET A 195 6.46 -5.65 -21.97
CA MET A 195 6.30 -5.67 -20.54
C MET A 195 7.65 -5.98 -19.88
N VAL A 196 8.10 -5.07 -19.02
CA VAL A 196 9.26 -5.30 -18.15
C VAL A 196 8.71 -5.39 -16.71
N TYR A 197 9.01 -6.48 -16.02
CA TYR A 197 8.41 -6.77 -14.71
C TYR A 197 9.45 -7.27 -13.70
N TYR A 198 9.15 -7.10 -12.42
CA TYR A 198 9.99 -7.61 -11.34
C TYR A 198 9.76 -9.10 -11.15
N ASP A 199 10.75 -9.92 -11.54
CA ASP A 199 10.69 -11.39 -11.53
C ASP A 199 11.15 -11.95 -10.18
N ALA A 200 10.42 -11.62 -9.13
CA ALA A 200 10.65 -12.14 -7.79
C ALA A 200 9.33 -12.60 -7.16
N ASN A 201 9.42 -13.44 -6.14
CA ASN A 201 8.26 -13.84 -5.35
C ASN A 201 7.89 -12.73 -4.35
N PHE A 202 7.37 -11.63 -4.90
CA PHE A 202 6.96 -10.45 -4.16
C PHE A 202 5.51 -10.09 -4.52
N ALA A 203 4.58 -10.34 -3.58
CA ALA A 203 3.14 -10.27 -3.83
C ALA A 203 2.65 -8.96 -4.45
N PRO A 204 3.12 -7.75 -4.02
CA PRO A 204 2.64 -6.49 -4.59
C PRO A 204 2.90 -6.36 -6.09
N THR A 205 4.09 -6.72 -6.56
CA THR A 205 4.44 -6.64 -7.99
C THR A 205 3.73 -7.71 -8.79
N ASN A 206 3.65 -8.93 -8.27
CA ASN A 206 2.93 -10.03 -8.93
C ASN A 206 1.44 -9.70 -9.14
N GLN A 207 0.79 -9.08 -8.14
CA GLN A 207 -0.60 -8.62 -8.29
C GLN A 207 -0.74 -7.50 -9.33
N ARG A 208 0.21 -6.57 -9.41
CA ARG A 208 0.20 -5.52 -10.46
C ARG A 208 0.34 -6.12 -11.85
N ASP A 209 1.24 -7.09 -12.01
CA ASP A 209 1.46 -7.78 -13.28
C ASP A 209 0.21 -8.56 -13.71
N GLU A 210 -0.44 -9.26 -12.78
CA GLU A 210 -1.68 -9.97 -13.03
C GLU A 210 -2.80 -9.01 -13.44
N GLY A 211 -3.00 -7.93 -12.69
CA GLY A 211 -3.99 -6.90 -12.99
C GLY A 211 -3.76 -6.27 -14.37
N PHE A 212 -2.52 -5.95 -14.72
CA PHE A 212 -2.16 -5.43 -16.05
C PHE A 212 -2.53 -6.42 -17.17
N ARG A 213 -2.14 -7.69 -17.03
CA ARG A 213 -2.45 -8.74 -18.02
C ARG A 213 -3.95 -8.93 -18.17
N ASP A 214 -4.70 -8.85 -17.09
CA ASP A 214 -6.16 -8.98 -17.12
C ASP A 214 -6.82 -7.78 -17.80
N ALA A 215 -6.31 -6.57 -17.61
CA ALA A 215 -6.78 -5.41 -18.37
C ALA A 215 -6.53 -5.54 -19.87
N MET A 216 -5.35 -6.08 -20.27
CA MET A 216 -5.00 -6.28 -21.68
C MET A 216 -5.95 -7.24 -22.39
N LYS A 217 -6.62 -8.16 -21.70
CA LYS A 217 -7.64 -9.04 -22.30
C LYS A 217 -8.83 -8.27 -22.90
N ASN A 218 -9.08 -7.02 -22.46
CA ASN A 218 -10.11 -6.15 -23.03
C ASN A 218 -9.68 -5.49 -24.35
N TYR A 219 -8.40 -5.61 -24.73
CA TYR A 219 -7.82 -4.99 -25.92
C TYR A 219 -7.20 -6.07 -26.83
N PRO A 220 -8.02 -6.90 -27.51
CA PRO A 220 -7.54 -8.07 -28.25
C PRO A 220 -6.63 -7.74 -29.43
N ASP A 221 -6.66 -6.49 -29.91
CA ASP A 221 -5.78 -6.01 -31.00
C ASP A 221 -4.49 -5.38 -30.49
N ILE A 222 -4.22 -5.45 -29.18
CA ILE A 222 -2.92 -5.12 -28.58
C ILE A 222 -2.14 -6.42 -28.34
N GLU A 223 -0.97 -6.52 -28.96
CA GLU A 223 -0.05 -7.64 -28.80
C GLU A 223 1.03 -7.31 -27.75
N ILE A 224 1.18 -8.16 -26.73
CA ILE A 224 2.37 -8.12 -25.85
C ILE A 224 3.47 -8.88 -26.57
N VAL A 225 4.40 -8.13 -27.22
CA VAL A 225 5.41 -8.72 -28.11
C VAL A 225 6.60 -9.30 -27.36
N THR A 226 6.83 -8.87 -26.14
CA THR A 226 7.90 -9.39 -25.28
C THR A 226 7.57 -9.15 -23.81
N GLU A 227 8.05 -10.04 -22.98
CA GLU A 227 7.99 -9.94 -21.53
C GLU A 227 9.38 -10.26 -20.98
N GLN A 228 9.94 -9.33 -20.21
CA GLN A 228 11.27 -9.45 -19.65
C GLN A 228 11.23 -9.24 -18.14
N GLY A 229 11.71 -10.24 -17.43
CA GLY A 229 11.85 -10.17 -15.97
C GLY A 229 13.21 -9.59 -15.57
N PHE A 230 13.23 -8.83 -14.48
CA PHE A 230 14.44 -8.39 -13.80
C PHE A 230 14.34 -8.65 -12.30
N THR A 231 15.48 -8.80 -11.62
CA THR A 231 15.55 -9.05 -10.18
C THR A 231 16.27 -7.96 -9.41
N ASP A 232 16.93 -7.04 -10.13
CA ASP A 232 17.61 -5.87 -9.57
C ASP A 232 17.50 -4.67 -10.52
N GLU A 233 17.77 -3.47 -10.01
CA GLU A 233 17.61 -2.21 -10.77
C GLU A 233 18.49 -2.15 -12.03
N SER A 234 19.67 -2.78 -12.02
CA SER A 234 20.56 -2.81 -13.19
C SER A 234 19.93 -3.65 -14.32
N GLY A 235 19.31 -4.76 -13.98
CA GLY A 235 18.59 -5.62 -14.93
C GLY A 235 17.45 -4.90 -15.64
N CYS A 236 16.78 -3.96 -14.99
CA CYS A 236 15.71 -3.19 -15.63
C CYS A 236 16.20 -2.38 -16.85
N ALA A 237 17.39 -1.77 -16.75
CA ALA A 237 17.98 -1.02 -17.85
C ALA A 237 18.51 -1.91 -19.00
N GLU A 238 18.92 -3.14 -18.69
CA GLU A 238 19.41 -4.09 -19.68
C GLU A 238 18.28 -4.72 -20.52
N GLN A 239 17.06 -4.77 -19.98
CA GLN A 239 15.91 -5.37 -20.65
C GLN A 239 15.12 -4.39 -21.52
N GLY A 240 15.31 -3.09 -21.37
CA GLY A 240 14.66 -2.03 -22.17
C GLY A 240 15.49 -1.64 -23.40
#